data_24e504bbcf6d12273c422c8765a7675a
#
_entry.id   24e504bbcf6d12273c422c8765a7675a
#
_cell.length_a   1.000
_cell.length_b   1.000
_cell.length_c   1.000
_cell.angle_alpha   90.00
_cell.angle_beta   90.00
_cell.angle_gamma   90.00
#
_symmetry.space_group_name_H-M   'P 1'
#
loop_
_entity.id
_entity.type
_entity.pdbx_description
1 polymer ?
#
loop_
_entity_poly.entity_id
_entity_poly.type
_entity_poly.pdbx_seq_one_letter_code
_entity_poly.pdbx_strand_id
1 'polypeptide(L)'
;MMQQRNIFISYLVLIISSISLLCVFQLNNRENIRVSNVLKTVSFRHLMLQKTLSDQLQAMCPEADINRKDLHREIQKEKPIEWKNTTTQPMSEVQSGENNNHCQKIKRINIKLNEVSKKEQQEVKSVIHNLSILSYLNPILLLIIPLSFAIWRTGGYIRLVRERKNLYIDSLTGAYNRHYLYEETKNNKPSHLIMLDLDNFKQINDNYGHLIGDRILVAFSRLLRLSLRSTDRIVRFGGDEFIIMLYDFKPEDAEQLIKRLRFMSRQYIKVDEHNIILLPEFSVGLAEYSGTLEETISRADAFVYQEKSVHQHNT
;
A
#
# COMPACT_ATOMS: atom_id res chain seq x y z
N MET A 1 -21.44 -1.42 -9.21
CA MET A 1 -21.70 -2.66 -8.44
C MET A 1 -20.65 -3.76 -8.65
N MET A 2 -20.29 -4.13 -9.88
CA MET A 2 -19.27 -5.17 -10.17
C MET A 2 -17.88 -4.87 -9.58
N GLN A 3 -17.44 -3.63 -9.61
CA GLN A 3 -16.10 -3.20 -9.16
C GLN A 3 -15.94 -3.26 -7.65
N GLN A 4 -16.99 -2.93 -6.87
CA GLN A 4 -16.98 -3.08 -5.41
C GLN A 4 -16.93 -4.55 -4.99
N ARG A 5 -17.62 -5.44 -5.73
CA ARG A 5 -17.59 -6.88 -5.49
C ARG A 5 -16.19 -7.48 -5.70
N ASN A 6 -15.45 -7.03 -6.72
CA ASN A 6 -14.09 -7.48 -6.98
C ASN A 6 -13.08 -6.99 -5.93
N ILE A 7 -13.29 -5.80 -5.39
CA ILE A 7 -12.49 -5.26 -4.27
C ILE A 7 -12.75 -6.10 -3.01
N PHE A 8 -14.02 -6.37 -2.69
CA PHE A 8 -14.40 -7.18 -1.53
C PHE A 8 -13.85 -8.60 -1.60
N ILE A 9 -13.96 -9.27 -2.76
CA ILE A 9 -13.40 -10.61 -2.99
C ILE A 9 -11.87 -10.61 -2.77
N SER A 10 -11.18 -9.59 -3.22
CA SER A 10 -9.72 -9.48 -3.05
C SER A 10 -9.31 -9.30 -1.58
N TYR A 11 -10.05 -8.52 -0.80
CA TYR A 11 -9.83 -8.42 0.65
C TYR A 11 -10.12 -9.73 1.36
N LEU A 12 -11.17 -10.44 0.96
CA LEU A 12 -11.52 -11.74 1.52
C LEU A 12 -10.41 -12.78 1.26
N VAL A 13 -9.89 -12.83 0.04
CA VAL A 13 -8.76 -13.72 -0.32
C VAL A 13 -7.51 -13.37 0.50
N LEU A 14 -7.21 -12.07 0.70
CA LEU A 14 -6.09 -11.63 1.52
C LEU A 14 -6.24 -12.03 2.99
N ILE A 15 -7.43 -11.88 3.55
CA ILE A 15 -7.73 -12.28 4.94
C ILE A 15 -7.59 -13.81 5.07
N ILE A 16 -8.14 -14.59 4.16
CA ILE A 16 -8.06 -16.07 4.18
C ILE A 16 -6.60 -16.51 4.04
N SER A 17 -5.83 -15.93 3.14
CA SER A 17 -4.40 -16.25 2.98
C SER A 17 -3.59 -15.89 4.22
N SER A 18 -3.87 -14.77 4.86
CA SER A 18 -3.22 -14.35 6.11
C SER A 18 -3.54 -15.27 7.27
N ILE A 19 -4.81 -15.72 7.40
CA ILE A 19 -5.22 -16.70 8.42
C ILE A 19 -4.56 -18.05 8.16
N SER A 20 -4.54 -18.54 6.92
CA SER A 20 -3.87 -19.79 6.55
C SER A 20 -2.38 -19.75 6.87
N LEU A 21 -1.72 -18.67 6.54
CA LEU A 21 -0.31 -18.44 6.86
C LEU A 21 -0.06 -18.38 8.38
N LEU A 22 -0.96 -17.77 9.14
CA LEU A 22 -0.89 -17.73 10.61
C LEU A 22 -1.05 -19.13 11.21
N CYS A 23 -1.95 -19.94 10.67
CA CYS A 23 -2.12 -21.34 11.08
C CYS A 23 -0.87 -22.18 10.79
N VAL A 24 -0.29 -22.05 9.60
CA VAL A 24 0.97 -22.72 9.24
C VAL A 24 2.11 -22.27 10.14
N PHE A 25 2.20 -20.98 10.46
CA PHE A 25 3.17 -20.44 11.40
C PHE A 25 3.01 -21.03 12.80
N GLN A 26 1.79 -21.10 13.32
CA GLN A 26 1.50 -21.68 14.65
C GLN A 26 1.88 -23.17 14.71
N LEU A 27 1.60 -23.94 13.65
CA LEU A 27 1.99 -25.33 13.55
C LEU A 27 3.52 -25.47 13.50
N ASN A 28 4.20 -24.70 12.67
CA ASN A 28 5.66 -24.70 12.56
C ASN A 28 6.34 -24.29 13.87
N ASN A 29 5.81 -23.30 14.58
CA ASN A 29 6.33 -22.87 15.88
C ASN A 29 6.15 -23.94 16.95
N ARG A 30 5.03 -24.67 16.95
CA ARG A 30 4.81 -25.82 17.86
C ARG A 30 5.82 -26.95 17.59
N GLU A 31 6.09 -27.27 16.34
CA GLU A 31 7.09 -28.29 15.97
C GLU A 31 8.50 -27.84 16.34
N ASN A 32 8.88 -26.59 16.12
CA ASN A 32 10.17 -26.04 16.53
C ASN A 32 10.37 -26.09 18.06
N ILE A 33 9.33 -25.78 18.82
CA ILE A 33 9.36 -25.89 20.29
C ILE A 33 9.50 -27.38 20.71
N ARG A 34 8.80 -28.30 20.05
CA ARG A 34 8.94 -29.76 20.32
C ARG A 34 10.35 -30.24 20.04
N VAL A 35 10.91 -29.93 18.86
CA VAL A 35 12.28 -30.27 18.49
C VAL A 35 13.28 -29.71 19.49
N SER A 36 13.15 -28.44 19.87
CA SER A 36 13.99 -27.79 20.86
C SER A 36 13.94 -28.52 22.23
N ASN A 37 12.73 -28.92 22.68
CA ASN A 37 12.55 -29.62 23.94
C ASN A 37 13.12 -31.05 23.89
N VAL A 38 12.95 -31.74 22.75
CA VAL A 38 13.56 -33.07 22.55
C VAL A 38 15.09 -32.96 22.58
N LEU A 39 15.66 -32.01 21.87
CA LEU A 39 17.12 -31.78 21.86
C LEU A 39 17.66 -31.45 23.26
N LYS A 40 16.97 -30.61 24.04
CA LYS A 40 17.32 -30.33 25.43
C LYS A 40 17.26 -31.61 26.30
N THR A 41 16.22 -32.43 26.13
CA THR A 41 16.07 -33.66 26.87
C THR A 41 17.18 -34.69 26.54
N VAL A 42 17.53 -34.82 25.26
CA VAL A 42 18.62 -35.69 24.80
C VAL A 42 19.95 -35.20 25.35
N SER A 43 20.21 -33.92 25.27
CA SER A 43 21.43 -33.29 25.80
C SER A 43 21.56 -33.50 27.32
N PHE A 44 20.47 -33.32 28.06
CA PHE A 44 20.43 -33.56 29.50
C PHE A 44 20.68 -35.04 29.87
N ARG A 45 20.06 -36.00 29.14
CA ARG A 45 20.31 -37.45 29.35
C ARG A 45 21.78 -37.81 29.09
N HIS A 46 22.37 -37.25 28.03
CA HIS A 46 23.77 -37.47 27.73
C HIS A 46 24.68 -36.96 28.84
N LEU A 47 24.39 -35.77 29.39
CA LEU A 47 25.13 -35.20 30.52
C LEU A 47 25.01 -36.04 31.79
N MET A 48 23.82 -36.60 32.06
CA MET A 48 23.60 -37.48 33.20
C MET A 48 24.32 -38.82 33.06
N LEU A 49 24.32 -39.43 31.86
CA LEU A 49 25.07 -40.65 31.57
C LEU A 49 26.61 -40.41 31.76
N GLN A 50 27.12 -39.27 31.29
CA GLN A 50 28.51 -38.90 31.52
C GLN A 50 28.86 -38.74 32.99
N LYS A 51 27.95 -38.14 33.78
CA LYS A 51 28.15 -37.99 35.24
C LYS A 51 28.20 -39.35 35.90
N THR A 52 27.24 -40.25 35.59
CA THR A 52 27.21 -41.61 36.16
C THR A 52 28.47 -42.38 35.81
N LEU A 53 28.89 -42.30 34.55
CA LEU A 53 30.11 -42.94 34.09
C LEU A 53 31.37 -42.38 34.79
N SER A 54 31.44 -41.03 34.93
CA SER A 54 32.49 -40.35 35.63
C SER A 54 32.59 -40.73 37.13
N ASP A 55 31.41 -40.84 37.81
CA ASP A 55 31.34 -41.22 39.21
C ASP A 55 31.74 -42.71 39.41
N GLN A 56 31.38 -43.62 38.49
CA GLN A 56 31.82 -45.01 38.51
C GLN A 56 33.31 -45.14 38.23
N LEU A 57 33.85 -44.41 37.28
CA LEU A 57 35.29 -44.39 36.95
C LEU A 57 36.13 -43.85 38.11
N GLN A 58 35.64 -42.85 38.85
CA GLN A 58 36.30 -42.31 40.03
C GLN A 58 36.28 -43.28 41.20
N ALA A 59 35.22 -44.04 41.35
CA ALA A 59 35.15 -45.11 42.36
C ALA A 59 36.17 -46.25 42.11
N MET A 60 36.41 -46.52 40.79
CA MET A 60 37.39 -47.55 40.37
C MET A 60 38.84 -47.06 40.34
N CYS A 61 39.06 -45.76 40.15
CA CYS A 61 40.37 -45.13 40.08
C CYS A 61 40.41 -43.84 40.93
N PRO A 62 40.61 -43.92 42.25
CA PRO A 62 40.59 -42.75 43.16
C PRO A 62 41.62 -41.68 42.86
N GLU A 63 42.77 -42.01 42.23
CA GLU A 63 43.81 -41.06 41.85
C GLU A 63 43.57 -40.34 40.50
N ALA A 64 42.53 -40.68 39.81
CA ALA A 64 42.19 -39.99 38.55
C ALA A 64 41.53 -38.63 38.85
N ASP A 65 42.26 -37.55 38.65
CA ASP A 65 41.76 -36.19 38.76
C ASP A 65 40.71 -35.93 37.64
N ILE A 66 39.43 -36.23 37.96
CA ILE A 66 38.32 -36.01 37.09
C ILE A 66 37.74 -34.67 37.44
N ASN A 67 37.70 -33.73 36.48
CA ASN A 67 37.26 -32.36 36.68
C ASN A 67 35.74 -32.28 37.01
N ARG A 68 35.42 -32.63 38.25
CA ARG A 68 34.04 -32.72 38.80
C ARG A 68 33.40 -31.35 38.94
N LYS A 69 34.16 -30.28 39.07
CA LYS A 69 33.65 -28.91 39.30
C LYS A 69 32.97 -28.36 38.03
N ASP A 70 33.52 -28.62 36.86
CA ASP A 70 32.97 -28.12 35.62
C ASP A 70 31.71 -28.86 35.21
N LEU A 71 31.66 -30.19 35.43
CA LEU A 71 30.49 -31.03 35.18
C LEU A 71 29.31 -30.65 36.11
N HIS A 72 29.59 -30.44 37.41
CA HIS A 72 28.58 -30.01 38.38
C HIS A 72 28.04 -28.60 38.06
N ARG A 73 28.85 -27.69 37.58
CA ARG A 73 28.47 -26.30 37.23
C ARG A 73 27.56 -26.28 35.98
N GLU A 74 27.76 -27.16 35.02
CA GLU A 74 26.91 -27.27 33.85
C GLU A 74 25.55 -27.93 34.15
N ILE A 75 25.51 -28.96 34.98
CA ILE A 75 24.26 -29.63 35.42
C ILE A 75 23.37 -28.68 36.21
N GLN A 76 23.95 -27.80 37.03
CA GLN A 76 23.17 -26.81 37.80
C GLN A 76 22.57 -25.67 36.96
N LYS A 77 23.11 -25.43 35.76
CA LYS A 77 22.57 -24.40 34.86
C LYS A 77 21.30 -24.84 34.12
N GLU A 78 21.08 -26.14 33.97
CA GLU A 78 19.88 -26.70 33.34
C GLU A 78 18.92 -27.16 34.41
N LYS A 79 17.79 -26.45 34.66
CA LYS A 79 16.76 -26.82 35.64
C LYS A 79 16.18 -28.19 35.31
N PRO A 80 16.07 -29.13 36.30
CA PRO A 80 15.63 -30.49 36.05
C PRO A 80 14.11 -30.59 35.87
N ILE A 81 13.73 -31.42 34.91
CA ILE A 81 12.42 -32.09 34.88
C ILE A 81 12.51 -33.26 35.87
N GLU A 82 11.57 -33.30 36.82
CA GLU A 82 11.54 -34.34 37.88
C GLU A 82 11.65 -35.74 37.30
N TRP A 83 12.68 -36.49 37.75
CA TRP A 83 12.88 -37.92 37.48
C TRP A 83 12.73 -38.76 38.73
N LYS A 84 11.83 -39.76 38.68
CA LYS A 84 11.70 -40.80 39.70
C LYS A 84 12.95 -41.67 39.70
N ASN A 85 13.50 -41.91 40.91
CA ASN A 85 14.68 -42.66 41.22
C ASN A 85 14.64 -44.09 40.70
N THR A 86 15.65 -44.50 39.95
CA THR A 86 16.01 -45.88 39.72
C THR A 86 17.29 -46.21 40.50
N THR A 87 17.17 -47.04 41.48
CA THR A 87 18.25 -47.56 42.36
C THR A 87 19.21 -48.46 41.59
N THR A 88 20.51 -48.17 41.65
CA THR A 88 21.58 -49.05 41.19
C THR A 88 22.28 -49.70 42.37
N GLN A 89 22.39 -51.04 42.33
CA GLN A 89 23.13 -51.83 43.30
C GLN A 89 24.66 -51.72 43.14
N PRO A 90 25.46 -51.83 44.22
CA PRO A 90 26.92 -51.70 44.14
C PRO A 90 27.57 -53.09 43.78
N MET A 91 28.58 -52.98 42.89
CA MET A 91 29.51 -54.08 42.57
C MET A 91 30.71 -54.11 43.51
N SER A 92 31.00 -55.31 44.06
CA SER A 92 32.08 -55.60 44.98
C SER A 92 33.46 -55.75 44.31
N GLU A 93 34.49 -55.38 45.09
CA GLU A 93 35.96 -55.49 45.04
C GLU A 93 36.60 -56.35 43.94
N VAL A 94 37.60 -55.80 43.21
CA VAL A 94 38.62 -56.46 42.41
C VAL A 94 40.03 -55.97 42.76
N GLN A 95 40.97 -56.91 42.87
CA GLN A 95 42.31 -56.87 43.44
C GLN A 95 43.30 -55.84 42.74
N SER A 96 44.24 -55.32 43.54
CA SER A 96 45.20 -54.26 43.30
C SER A 96 46.54 -54.76 42.75
N GLY A 97 46.74 -54.89 41.47
CA GLY A 97 48.05 -55.20 40.90
C GLY A 97 48.26 -54.80 39.45
N GLU A 98 47.21 -54.73 38.64
CA GLU A 98 47.25 -54.32 37.22
C GLU A 98 46.68 -52.91 36.98
N ASN A 99 46.43 -52.19 38.05
CA ASN A 99 45.54 -51.02 38.06
C ASN A 99 46.11 -49.76 37.36
N ASN A 100 47.42 -49.55 37.30
CA ASN A 100 47.95 -48.29 36.82
C ASN A 100 47.83 -48.12 35.29
N ASN A 101 47.96 -49.19 34.54
CA ASN A 101 47.81 -49.16 33.08
C ASN A 101 46.30 -49.05 32.68
N HIS A 102 45.43 -49.68 33.46
CA HIS A 102 43.99 -49.58 33.26
C HIS A 102 43.47 -48.18 33.60
N CYS A 103 43.88 -47.59 34.71
CA CYS A 103 43.49 -46.22 35.10
C CYS A 103 43.97 -45.15 34.11
N GLN A 104 45.17 -45.29 33.55
CA GLN A 104 45.61 -44.38 32.47
C GLN A 104 44.80 -44.51 31.19
N LYS A 105 44.41 -45.74 30.83
CA LYS A 105 43.57 -45.99 29.66
C LYS A 105 42.16 -45.42 29.85
N ILE A 106 41.60 -45.56 31.03
CA ILE A 106 40.31 -45.01 31.43
C ILE A 106 40.34 -43.49 31.42
N LYS A 107 41.41 -42.86 31.96
CA LYS A 107 41.63 -41.43 31.95
C LYS A 107 41.68 -40.86 30.52
N ARG A 108 42.35 -41.55 29.59
CA ARG A 108 42.35 -41.15 28.15
C ARG A 108 40.99 -41.28 27.49
N ILE A 109 40.21 -42.32 27.81
CA ILE A 109 38.86 -42.50 27.29
C ILE A 109 37.96 -41.41 27.81
N ASN A 110 38.02 -41.06 29.09
CA ASN A 110 37.21 -40.03 29.70
C ASN A 110 37.50 -38.61 29.10
N ILE A 111 38.78 -38.31 28.86
CA ILE A 111 39.15 -37.05 28.16
C ILE A 111 38.54 -36.99 26.75
N LYS A 112 38.66 -38.07 25.96
CA LYS A 112 38.06 -38.15 24.62
C LYS A 112 36.55 -38.07 24.66
N LEU A 113 35.86 -38.70 25.59
CA LEU A 113 34.42 -38.63 25.78
C LEU A 113 33.99 -37.19 26.11
N ASN A 114 34.72 -36.49 26.97
CA ASN A 114 34.44 -35.11 27.30
C ASN A 114 34.65 -34.15 26.09
N GLU A 115 35.65 -34.40 25.26
CA GLU A 115 35.88 -33.61 24.04
C GLU A 115 34.73 -33.81 23.01
N VAL A 116 34.31 -35.08 22.79
CA VAL A 116 33.22 -35.40 21.89
C VAL A 116 31.93 -34.80 22.41
N SER A 117 31.62 -34.93 23.70
CA SER A 117 30.44 -34.37 24.32
C SER A 117 30.40 -32.81 24.20
N LYS A 118 31.50 -32.11 24.42
CA LYS A 118 31.58 -30.67 24.24
C LYS A 118 31.27 -30.24 22.80
N LYS A 119 31.79 -31.02 21.84
CA LYS A 119 31.55 -30.75 20.42
C LYS A 119 30.08 -30.95 20.05
N GLU A 120 29.47 -32.08 20.47
CA GLU A 120 28.04 -32.34 20.27
C GLU A 120 27.15 -31.29 20.92
N GLN A 121 27.48 -30.84 22.14
CA GLN A 121 26.74 -29.77 22.81
C GLN A 121 26.82 -28.42 22.05
N GLN A 122 27.97 -28.10 21.48
CA GLN A 122 28.11 -26.91 20.66
C GLN A 122 27.27 -26.99 19.39
N GLU A 123 27.24 -28.14 18.72
CA GLU A 123 26.41 -28.37 17.53
C GLU A 123 24.92 -28.25 17.86
N VAL A 124 24.47 -28.86 18.93
CA VAL A 124 23.06 -28.75 19.39
C VAL A 124 22.70 -27.33 19.75
N LYS A 125 23.57 -26.59 20.46
CA LYS A 125 23.35 -25.15 20.75
C LYS A 125 23.21 -24.30 19.47
N SER A 126 24.04 -24.56 18.47
CA SER A 126 23.98 -23.83 17.19
C SER A 126 22.69 -24.10 16.44
N VAL A 127 22.24 -25.36 16.42
CA VAL A 127 20.96 -25.73 15.80
C VAL A 127 19.77 -25.06 16.51
N ILE A 128 19.74 -25.09 17.84
CA ILE A 128 18.69 -24.42 18.63
C ILE A 128 18.68 -22.91 18.36
N HIS A 129 19.85 -22.29 18.30
CA HIS A 129 19.97 -20.85 18.02
C HIS A 129 19.44 -20.52 16.62
N ASN A 130 19.80 -21.27 15.59
CA ASN A 130 19.32 -21.07 14.23
C ASN A 130 17.80 -21.27 14.11
N LEU A 131 17.25 -22.29 14.78
CA LEU A 131 15.80 -22.52 14.84
C LEU A 131 15.06 -21.37 15.53
N SER A 132 15.65 -20.79 16.60
CA SER A 132 15.06 -19.64 17.28
C SER A 132 15.04 -18.40 16.40
N ILE A 133 16.10 -18.11 15.65
CA ILE A 133 16.13 -16.99 14.69
C ILE A 133 15.04 -17.16 13.62
N LEU A 134 14.90 -18.34 13.04
CA LEU A 134 13.85 -18.63 12.05
C LEU A 134 12.45 -18.40 12.61
N SER A 135 12.22 -18.72 13.89
CA SER A 135 10.92 -18.52 14.54
C SER A 135 10.54 -17.05 14.69
N TYR A 136 11.51 -16.12 14.80
CA TYR A 136 11.28 -14.68 14.83
C TYR A 136 11.13 -14.05 13.44
N LEU A 137 11.80 -14.59 12.42
CA LEU A 137 11.71 -14.05 11.05
C LEU A 137 10.36 -14.34 10.38
N ASN A 138 9.77 -15.51 10.64
CA ASN A 138 8.50 -15.90 10.05
C ASN A 138 7.34 -14.92 10.31
N PRO A 139 7.05 -14.47 11.56
CA PRO A 139 5.96 -13.51 11.81
C PRO A 139 6.18 -12.15 11.15
N ILE A 140 7.43 -11.72 11.01
CA ILE A 140 7.78 -10.46 10.36
C ILE A 140 7.46 -10.54 8.86
N LEU A 141 7.85 -11.62 8.20
CA LEU A 141 7.51 -11.87 6.78
C LEU A 141 6.01 -11.96 6.55
N LEU A 142 5.27 -12.60 7.49
CA LEU A 142 3.81 -12.70 7.46
C LEU A 142 3.10 -11.35 7.50
N LEU A 143 3.70 -10.34 8.12
CA LEU A 143 3.18 -8.97 8.16
C LEU A 143 3.62 -8.15 6.95
N ILE A 144 4.87 -8.28 6.52
CA ILE A 144 5.45 -7.46 5.44
C ILE A 144 4.83 -7.82 4.08
N ILE A 145 4.63 -9.11 3.79
CA ILE A 145 4.11 -9.56 2.48
C ILE A 145 2.70 -9.02 2.20
N PRO A 146 1.68 -9.20 3.07
CA PRO A 146 0.36 -8.66 2.82
C PRO A 146 0.32 -7.12 2.85
N LEU A 147 1.16 -6.48 3.68
CA LEU A 147 1.27 -5.03 3.73
C LEU A 147 1.84 -4.47 2.42
N SER A 148 2.91 -5.05 1.89
CA SER A 148 3.51 -4.65 0.62
C SER A 148 2.55 -4.86 -0.56
N PHE A 149 1.79 -5.97 -0.54
CA PHE A 149 0.75 -6.24 -1.55
C PHE A 149 -0.41 -5.23 -1.46
N ALA A 150 -0.84 -4.86 -0.25
CA ALA A 150 -1.86 -3.84 -0.05
C ALA A 150 -1.40 -2.46 -0.56
N ILE A 151 -0.16 -2.06 -0.28
CA ILE A 151 0.44 -0.82 -0.78
C ILE A 151 0.55 -0.82 -2.31
N TRP A 152 1.02 -1.91 -2.90
CA TRP A 152 1.13 -2.05 -4.35
C TRP A 152 -0.24 -1.95 -5.03
N ARG A 153 -1.24 -2.62 -4.47
CA ARG A 153 -2.61 -2.60 -5.00
C ARG A 153 -3.29 -1.23 -4.86
N THR A 154 -3.14 -0.56 -3.71
CA THR A 154 -3.68 0.80 -3.51
C THR A 154 -2.98 1.82 -4.42
N GLY A 155 -1.67 1.70 -4.63
CA GLY A 155 -0.92 2.50 -5.58
C GLY A 155 -1.42 2.34 -7.02
N GLY A 156 -1.70 1.10 -7.44
CA GLY A 156 -2.31 0.80 -8.74
C GLY A 156 -3.70 1.40 -8.89
N TYR A 157 -4.55 1.30 -7.86
CA TYR A 157 -5.88 1.90 -7.87
C TYR A 157 -5.83 3.44 -7.97
N ILE A 158 -4.97 4.10 -7.19
CA ILE A 158 -4.79 5.56 -7.23
C ILE A 158 -4.31 6.00 -8.62
N ARG A 159 -3.38 5.25 -9.25
CA ARG A 159 -2.92 5.52 -10.61
C ARG A 159 -4.06 5.43 -11.62
N LEU A 160 -4.86 4.37 -11.58
CA LEU A 160 -6.03 4.20 -12.46
C LEU A 160 -7.07 5.31 -12.28
N VAL A 161 -7.35 5.74 -11.05
CA VAL A 161 -8.27 6.86 -10.77
C VAL A 161 -7.71 8.17 -11.31
N ARG A 162 -6.40 8.40 -11.17
CA ARG A 162 -5.73 9.60 -11.72
C ARG A 162 -5.73 9.60 -13.25
N GLU A 163 -5.45 8.47 -13.89
CA GLU A 163 -5.52 8.32 -15.34
C GLU A 163 -6.93 8.57 -15.86
N ARG A 164 -7.97 8.05 -15.21
CA ARG A 164 -9.37 8.34 -15.57
C ARG A 164 -9.71 9.82 -15.42
N LYS A 165 -9.26 10.51 -14.36
CA LYS A 165 -9.45 11.96 -14.23
C LYS A 165 -8.80 12.72 -15.37
N ASN A 166 -7.59 12.35 -15.77
CA ASN A 166 -6.87 13.01 -16.87
C ASN A 166 -7.56 12.79 -18.23
N LEU A 167 -8.35 11.71 -18.39
CA LEU A 167 -9.13 11.48 -19.60
C LEU A 167 -10.30 12.48 -19.77
N TYR A 168 -10.79 13.07 -18.69
CA TYR A 168 -11.99 13.91 -18.68
C TYR A 168 -11.74 15.38 -18.39
N ILE A 169 -10.52 15.75 -18.05
CA ILE A 169 -10.17 17.14 -17.69
C ILE A 169 -9.33 17.77 -18.79
N ASP A 170 -9.67 18.98 -19.19
CA ASP A 170 -8.83 19.82 -20.04
C ASP A 170 -7.59 20.28 -19.25
N SER A 171 -6.41 19.98 -19.75
CA SER A 171 -5.13 20.20 -19.05
C SER A 171 -4.79 21.69 -18.84
N LEU A 172 -5.29 22.57 -19.70
CA LEU A 172 -5.04 24.00 -19.63
C LEU A 172 -5.98 24.68 -18.61
N THR A 173 -7.27 24.46 -18.76
CA THR A 173 -8.29 25.24 -18.03
C THR A 173 -8.78 24.56 -16.75
N GLY A 174 -8.52 23.26 -16.60
CA GLY A 174 -9.06 22.45 -15.52
C GLY A 174 -10.59 22.25 -15.59
N ALA A 175 -11.25 22.70 -16.65
CA ALA A 175 -12.64 22.35 -16.97
C ALA A 175 -12.72 20.88 -17.42
N TYR A 176 -13.91 20.34 -17.52
CA TYR A 176 -14.07 19.07 -18.20
C TYR A 176 -13.78 19.24 -19.70
N ASN A 177 -13.37 18.18 -20.37
CA ASN A 177 -13.14 18.19 -21.80
C ASN A 177 -14.36 17.66 -22.58
N ARG A 178 -14.30 17.76 -23.91
CA ARG A 178 -15.34 17.27 -24.81
C ARG A 178 -15.68 15.77 -24.59
N HIS A 179 -14.69 14.93 -24.27
CA HIS A 179 -14.94 13.52 -24.01
C HIS A 179 -15.83 13.29 -22.79
N TYR A 180 -15.64 14.07 -21.73
CA TYR A 180 -16.51 14.05 -20.54
C TYR A 180 -17.97 14.37 -20.91
N LEU A 181 -18.22 15.36 -21.75
CA LEU A 181 -19.58 15.75 -22.17
C LEU A 181 -20.35 14.55 -22.76
N TYR A 182 -19.70 13.82 -23.67
CA TYR A 182 -20.31 12.66 -24.31
C TYR A 182 -20.54 11.49 -23.35
N GLU A 183 -19.63 11.27 -22.43
CA GLU A 183 -19.78 10.17 -21.47
C GLU A 183 -20.79 10.49 -20.36
N GLU A 184 -20.81 11.72 -19.86
CA GLU A 184 -21.74 12.14 -18.81
C GLU A 184 -23.18 12.12 -19.30
N THR A 185 -23.44 12.62 -20.50
CA THR A 185 -24.82 12.67 -21.06
C THR A 185 -25.42 11.30 -21.34
N LYS A 186 -24.61 10.25 -21.47
CA LYS A 186 -25.13 8.87 -21.55
C LYS A 186 -25.79 8.41 -20.26
N ASN A 187 -25.27 8.87 -19.12
CA ASN A 187 -25.68 8.42 -17.79
C ASN A 187 -26.56 9.44 -17.06
N ASN A 188 -26.31 10.72 -17.29
CA ASN A 188 -26.96 11.82 -16.58
C ASN A 188 -27.17 13.00 -17.55
N LYS A 189 -28.40 13.11 -18.06
CA LYS A 189 -28.75 14.15 -19.02
C LYS A 189 -28.98 15.47 -18.30
N PRO A 190 -28.34 16.57 -18.74
CA PRO A 190 -28.66 17.91 -18.22
C PRO A 190 -30.04 18.33 -18.65
N SER A 191 -30.64 19.29 -17.96
CA SER A 191 -31.89 19.90 -18.40
C SER A 191 -31.65 20.90 -19.55
N HIS A 192 -30.54 21.62 -19.51
CA HIS A 192 -30.19 22.62 -20.52
C HIS A 192 -28.69 22.62 -20.77
N LEU A 193 -28.29 23.07 -21.97
CA LEU A 193 -26.91 23.38 -22.33
C LEU A 193 -26.80 24.89 -22.62
N ILE A 194 -25.76 25.52 -22.08
CA ILE A 194 -25.33 26.83 -22.51
C ILE A 194 -24.03 26.67 -23.29
N MET A 195 -24.01 27.12 -24.53
CA MET A 195 -22.78 27.25 -25.31
C MET A 195 -22.26 28.68 -25.20
N LEU A 196 -20.97 28.81 -25.01
CA LEU A 196 -20.24 30.05 -24.84
C LEU A 196 -19.05 30.05 -25.80
N ASP A 197 -18.83 31.18 -26.48
CA ASP A 197 -17.71 31.34 -27.38
C ASP A 197 -17.10 32.74 -27.14
N LEU A 198 -15.78 32.79 -26.92
CA LEU A 198 -15.05 34.03 -26.65
C LEU A 198 -14.94 34.86 -27.93
N ASP A 199 -15.52 36.09 -27.91
CA ASP A 199 -15.51 36.97 -29.08
C ASP A 199 -14.08 37.46 -29.37
N ASN A 200 -13.71 37.45 -30.64
CA ASN A 200 -12.42 37.93 -31.16
C ASN A 200 -11.19 37.22 -30.53
N PHE A 201 -11.33 36.02 -30.00
CA PHE A 201 -10.22 35.32 -29.33
C PHE A 201 -9.01 35.08 -30.25
N LYS A 202 -9.26 34.83 -31.54
CA LYS A 202 -8.17 34.75 -32.53
C LYS A 202 -7.37 36.04 -32.63
N GLN A 203 -8.04 37.21 -32.67
CA GLN A 203 -7.34 38.51 -32.71
C GLN A 203 -6.51 38.73 -31.43
N ILE A 204 -7.00 38.27 -30.28
CA ILE A 204 -6.23 38.35 -29.04
C ILE A 204 -4.95 37.53 -29.17
N ASN A 205 -5.04 36.28 -29.68
CA ASN A 205 -3.85 35.46 -29.90
C ASN A 205 -2.89 36.08 -30.91
N ASP A 206 -3.40 36.63 -32.00
CA ASP A 206 -2.59 37.26 -33.06
C ASP A 206 -1.87 38.53 -32.54
N ASN A 207 -2.51 39.34 -31.67
CA ASN A 207 -1.96 40.57 -31.15
C ASN A 207 -1.07 40.38 -29.90
N TYR A 208 -1.39 39.44 -29.02
CA TYR A 208 -0.75 39.30 -27.71
C TYR A 208 -0.05 37.96 -27.52
N GLY A 209 -0.16 37.04 -28.47
CA GLY A 209 0.44 35.73 -28.44
C GLY A 209 -0.38 34.70 -27.67
N HIS A 210 -0.14 33.41 -27.99
CA HIS A 210 -0.88 32.27 -27.42
C HIS A 210 -0.78 32.17 -25.90
N LEU A 211 0.33 32.59 -25.28
CA LEU A 211 0.48 32.56 -23.82
C LEU A 211 -0.56 33.47 -23.11
N ILE A 212 -0.90 34.60 -23.72
CA ILE A 212 -1.93 35.48 -23.18
C ILE A 212 -3.31 34.89 -23.43
N GLY A 213 -3.56 34.31 -24.60
CA GLY A 213 -4.79 33.59 -24.87
C GLY A 213 -5.02 32.41 -23.88
N ASP A 214 -3.98 31.65 -23.58
CA ASP A 214 -4.07 30.56 -22.58
C ASP A 214 -4.45 31.09 -21.19
N ARG A 215 -3.85 32.23 -20.76
CA ARG A 215 -4.22 32.86 -19.48
C ARG A 215 -5.68 33.30 -19.45
N ILE A 216 -6.18 33.84 -20.56
CA ILE A 216 -7.59 34.26 -20.71
C ILE A 216 -8.50 33.02 -20.58
N LEU A 217 -8.20 31.94 -21.27
CA LEU A 217 -8.98 30.69 -21.16
C LEU A 217 -9.03 30.15 -19.74
N VAL A 218 -7.89 30.18 -19.04
CA VAL A 218 -7.81 29.76 -17.62
C VAL A 218 -8.66 30.66 -16.74
N ALA A 219 -8.53 32.01 -16.92
CA ALA A 219 -9.28 32.97 -16.14
C ALA A 219 -10.78 32.87 -16.41
N PHE A 220 -11.19 32.69 -17.68
CA PHE A 220 -12.58 32.49 -18.05
C PHE A 220 -13.17 31.23 -17.47
N SER A 221 -12.48 30.11 -17.57
CA SER A 221 -12.90 28.84 -16.92
C SER A 221 -13.10 29.03 -15.41
N ARG A 222 -12.18 29.75 -14.74
CA ARG A 222 -12.29 30.01 -13.29
C ARG A 222 -13.52 30.87 -12.99
N LEU A 223 -13.78 31.92 -13.81
CA LEU A 223 -14.96 32.77 -13.69
C LEU A 223 -16.25 31.97 -13.81
N LEU A 224 -16.37 31.12 -14.84
CA LEU A 224 -17.51 30.24 -15.01
C LEU A 224 -17.72 29.39 -13.76
N ARG A 225 -16.66 28.78 -13.21
CA ARG A 225 -16.71 27.94 -12.02
C ARG A 225 -17.21 28.68 -10.79
N LEU A 226 -16.82 29.92 -10.60
CA LEU A 226 -17.28 30.77 -9.48
C LEU A 226 -18.74 31.21 -9.64
N SER A 227 -19.25 31.22 -10.86
CA SER A 227 -20.59 31.70 -11.20
C SER A 227 -21.65 30.61 -11.22
N LEU A 228 -21.26 29.32 -11.09
CA LEU A 228 -22.14 28.17 -11.26
C LEU A 228 -22.33 27.41 -9.94
N ARG A 229 -23.39 26.60 -9.89
CA ARG A 229 -23.67 25.69 -8.78
C ARG A 229 -22.71 24.49 -8.83
N SER A 230 -22.52 23.83 -7.72
CA SER A 230 -21.71 22.61 -7.64
C SER A 230 -22.28 21.43 -8.45
N THR A 231 -23.57 21.47 -8.77
CA THR A 231 -24.26 20.49 -9.62
C THR A 231 -23.92 20.67 -11.09
N ASP A 232 -23.67 21.92 -11.53
CA ASP A 232 -23.44 22.25 -12.93
C ASP A 232 -22.02 21.82 -13.36
N ARG A 233 -21.83 21.58 -14.64
CA ARG A 233 -20.54 21.16 -15.19
C ARG A 233 -20.10 22.11 -16.29
N ILE A 234 -18.82 22.46 -16.26
CA ILE A 234 -18.19 23.29 -17.27
C ILE A 234 -17.32 22.40 -18.12
N VAL A 235 -17.53 22.45 -19.41
CA VAL A 235 -16.80 21.68 -20.42
C VAL A 235 -16.10 22.65 -21.37
N ARG A 236 -14.80 22.49 -21.61
CA ARG A 236 -14.16 23.12 -22.75
C ARG A 236 -14.38 22.24 -23.98
N PHE A 237 -15.19 22.75 -24.91
CA PHE A 237 -15.65 21.98 -26.06
C PHE A 237 -14.70 22.11 -27.26
N GLY A 238 -14.13 23.30 -27.48
CA GLY A 238 -13.20 23.66 -28.55
C GLY A 238 -12.06 24.53 -28.04
N GLY A 239 -11.42 25.25 -28.93
CA GLY A 239 -10.32 26.19 -28.62
C GLY A 239 -10.72 27.23 -27.58
N ASP A 240 -11.73 28.04 -27.94
CA ASP A 240 -12.34 29.13 -27.19
C ASP A 240 -13.82 28.90 -26.84
N GLU A 241 -14.31 27.71 -27.13
CA GLU A 241 -15.70 27.29 -26.91
C GLU A 241 -15.85 26.55 -25.58
N PHE A 242 -16.86 26.95 -24.80
CA PHE A 242 -17.23 26.30 -23.55
C PHE A 242 -18.70 25.86 -23.56
N ILE A 243 -19.00 24.75 -22.95
CA ILE A 243 -20.38 24.30 -22.73
C ILE A 243 -20.61 24.20 -21.22
N ILE A 244 -21.71 24.77 -20.74
CA ILE A 244 -22.20 24.57 -19.39
C ILE A 244 -23.37 23.59 -19.44
N MET A 245 -23.24 22.50 -18.71
CA MET A 245 -24.31 21.54 -18.50
C MET A 245 -25.06 21.93 -17.24
N LEU A 246 -26.32 22.30 -17.37
CA LEU A 246 -27.20 22.73 -16.29
C LEU A 246 -28.15 21.59 -15.89
N TYR A 247 -28.20 21.30 -14.59
CA TYR A 247 -29.11 20.30 -14.04
C TYR A 247 -30.18 20.98 -13.21
N ASP A 248 -31.45 20.50 -13.35
CA ASP A 248 -32.60 21.08 -12.65
C ASP A 248 -32.70 22.63 -12.84
N PHE A 249 -32.41 23.07 -14.06
CA PHE A 249 -32.39 24.49 -14.42
C PHE A 249 -33.76 24.92 -14.93
N LYS A 250 -34.18 26.11 -14.50
CA LYS A 250 -35.44 26.73 -14.97
C LYS A 250 -35.14 27.80 -16.01
N PRO A 251 -35.85 27.79 -17.15
CA PRO A 251 -35.60 28.82 -18.20
C PRO A 251 -35.70 30.25 -17.72
N GLU A 252 -36.54 30.51 -16.69
CA GLU A 252 -36.73 31.82 -16.10
C GLU A 252 -35.45 32.36 -15.46
N ASP A 253 -34.54 31.51 -15.02
CA ASP A 253 -33.27 31.87 -14.38
C ASP A 253 -32.17 32.21 -15.42
N ALA A 254 -32.43 31.97 -16.71
CA ALA A 254 -31.42 32.07 -17.77
C ALA A 254 -30.87 33.49 -17.91
N GLU A 255 -31.75 34.49 -17.95
CA GLU A 255 -31.35 35.89 -18.08
C GLU A 255 -30.47 36.37 -16.91
N GLN A 256 -30.84 35.94 -15.69
CA GLN A 256 -30.04 36.27 -14.49
C GLN A 256 -28.68 35.58 -14.52
N LEU A 257 -28.60 34.33 -14.95
CA LEU A 257 -27.34 33.62 -15.08
C LEU A 257 -26.43 34.29 -16.09
N ILE A 258 -26.94 34.61 -17.29
CA ILE A 258 -26.18 35.27 -18.35
C ILE A 258 -25.72 36.68 -17.90
N LYS A 259 -26.59 37.45 -17.27
CA LYS A 259 -26.23 38.77 -16.71
C LYS A 259 -25.12 38.67 -15.67
N ARG A 260 -25.19 37.63 -14.79
CA ARG A 260 -24.15 37.39 -13.80
C ARG A 260 -22.82 37.01 -14.45
N LEU A 261 -22.80 36.12 -15.44
CA LEU A 261 -21.60 35.75 -16.17
C LEU A 261 -20.93 36.98 -16.83
N ARG A 262 -21.71 37.80 -17.52
CA ARG A 262 -21.21 39.05 -18.16
C ARG A 262 -20.72 40.07 -17.14
N PHE A 263 -21.42 40.23 -16.02
CA PHE A 263 -20.96 41.13 -14.95
C PHE A 263 -19.64 40.69 -14.35
N MET A 264 -19.50 39.39 -14.07
CA MET A 264 -18.29 38.82 -13.51
C MET A 264 -17.11 38.89 -14.50
N SER A 265 -17.32 38.71 -15.81
CA SER A 265 -16.26 38.80 -16.80
C SER A 265 -15.66 40.20 -16.84
N ARG A 266 -16.46 41.26 -16.70
CA ARG A 266 -16.01 42.67 -16.70
C ARG A 266 -15.15 43.04 -15.49
N GLN A 267 -15.23 42.31 -14.38
CA GLN A 267 -14.53 42.62 -13.12
C GLN A 267 -13.19 41.92 -12.95
N TYR A 268 -12.90 40.82 -13.65
CA TYR A 268 -11.97 39.82 -13.12
C TYR A 268 -10.71 39.54 -13.94
N ILE A 269 -10.38 40.24 -15.04
CA ILE A 269 -9.18 39.80 -15.77
C ILE A 269 -8.08 40.83 -15.75
N LYS A 270 -7.17 40.65 -14.79
CA LYS A 270 -5.83 41.23 -14.80
C LYS A 270 -4.92 40.20 -15.49
N VAL A 271 -4.60 40.45 -16.75
CA VAL A 271 -3.93 39.42 -17.58
C VAL A 271 -2.41 39.47 -17.46
N ASP A 272 -1.78 40.59 -17.06
CA ASP A 272 -0.32 40.66 -16.96
C ASP A 272 0.18 41.72 -15.95
N GLU A 273 1.50 41.67 -15.62
CA GLU A 273 2.23 42.67 -14.84
C GLU A 273 2.13 44.09 -15.43
N HIS A 274 1.80 44.21 -16.70
CA HIS A 274 1.67 45.49 -17.45
C HIS A 274 0.24 46.06 -17.43
N ASN A 275 -0.65 45.64 -16.55
CA ASN A 275 -2.02 46.17 -16.36
C ASN A 275 -2.97 46.14 -17.59
N ILE A 276 -2.75 45.25 -18.56
CA ILE A 276 -3.68 45.08 -19.68
C ILE A 276 -4.90 44.31 -19.15
N ILE A 277 -6.02 45.01 -19.01
CA ILE A 277 -7.32 44.41 -18.66
C ILE A 277 -7.97 44.01 -19.99
N LEU A 278 -7.85 42.77 -20.38
CA LEU A 278 -8.63 42.19 -21.46
C LEU A 278 -9.94 41.71 -20.87
N LEU A 279 -11.02 42.35 -21.22
CA LEU A 279 -12.38 41.87 -20.90
C LEU A 279 -12.75 40.86 -21.99
N PRO A 280 -12.88 39.55 -21.67
CA PRO A 280 -13.37 38.61 -22.66
C PRO A 280 -14.87 38.87 -22.84
N GLU A 281 -15.23 39.49 -23.94
CA GLU A 281 -16.59 39.41 -24.44
C GLU A 281 -16.83 37.99 -24.93
N PHE A 282 -18.03 37.55 -24.79
CA PHE A 282 -18.44 36.22 -25.23
C PHE A 282 -19.88 36.21 -25.69
N SER A 283 -20.15 35.40 -26.69
CA SER A 283 -21.49 35.11 -27.20
C SER A 283 -22.08 33.87 -26.56
N VAL A 284 -23.39 33.86 -26.35
CA VAL A 284 -24.09 32.86 -25.56
C VAL A 284 -25.26 32.25 -26.35
N GLY A 285 -25.38 30.94 -26.28
CA GLY A 285 -26.56 30.23 -26.77
C GLY A 285 -27.09 29.24 -25.72
N LEU A 286 -28.35 29.38 -25.35
CA LEU A 286 -29.04 28.46 -24.43
C LEU A 286 -29.96 27.52 -25.22
N ALA A 287 -29.90 26.23 -24.96
CA ALA A 287 -30.80 25.23 -25.52
C ALA A 287 -31.29 24.26 -24.44
N GLU A 288 -32.57 23.98 -24.42
CA GLU A 288 -33.15 22.87 -23.66
C GLU A 288 -32.64 21.53 -24.21
N TYR A 289 -32.26 20.62 -23.32
CA TYR A 289 -31.83 19.29 -23.73
C TYR A 289 -32.98 18.45 -24.22
N SER A 290 -33.07 18.29 -25.52
CA SER A 290 -34.11 17.46 -26.17
C SER A 290 -33.53 16.74 -27.38
N GLY A 291 -33.98 15.51 -27.61
CA GLY A 291 -33.39 14.66 -28.66
C GLY A 291 -32.01 14.14 -28.32
N THR A 292 -31.07 14.30 -29.24
CA THR A 292 -29.68 13.91 -29.09
C THR A 292 -28.81 15.05 -28.53
N LEU A 293 -27.63 14.70 -28.04
CA LEU A 293 -26.64 15.70 -27.61
C LEU A 293 -26.24 16.62 -28.77
N GLU A 294 -26.01 16.04 -29.94
CA GLU A 294 -25.61 16.74 -31.16
C GLU A 294 -26.66 17.76 -31.61
N GLU A 295 -27.91 17.36 -31.59
CA GLU A 295 -29.02 18.27 -31.92
C GLU A 295 -29.15 19.42 -30.91
N THR A 296 -28.93 19.13 -29.62
CA THR A 296 -28.95 20.15 -28.58
C THR A 296 -27.78 21.13 -28.71
N ILE A 297 -26.58 20.63 -28.98
CA ILE A 297 -25.39 21.47 -29.25
C ILE A 297 -25.65 22.34 -30.49
N SER A 298 -26.15 21.77 -31.59
CA SER A 298 -26.44 22.51 -32.81
C SER A 298 -27.45 23.64 -32.58
N ARG A 299 -28.47 23.46 -31.75
CA ARG A 299 -29.42 24.53 -31.39
C ARG A 299 -28.76 25.62 -30.57
N ALA A 300 -27.93 25.26 -29.58
CA ALA A 300 -27.18 26.24 -28.79
C ALA A 300 -26.21 27.05 -29.65
N ASP A 301 -25.47 26.40 -30.56
CA ASP A 301 -24.55 27.01 -31.48
C ASP A 301 -25.25 28.01 -32.42
N ALA A 302 -26.42 27.67 -32.93
CA ALA A 302 -27.21 28.58 -33.76
C ALA A 302 -27.54 29.91 -33.02
N PHE A 303 -27.82 29.85 -31.71
CA PHE A 303 -28.04 31.07 -30.91
C PHE A 303 -26.75 31.86 -30.68
N VAL A 304 -25.62 31.20 -30.45
CA VAL A 304 -24.30 31.86 -30.37
C VAL A 304 -24.01 32.62 -31.67
N TYR A 305 -24.24 31.99 -32.83
CA TYR A 305 -24.04 32.61 -34.12
C TYR A 305 -24.93 33.85 -34.33
N GLN A 306 -26.20 33.76 -33.93
CA GLN A 306 -27.10 34.92 -34.00
C GLN A 306 -26.62 36.09 -33.12
N GLU A 307 -26.17 35.81 -31.91
CA GLU A 307 -25.65 36.85 -31.01
C GLU A 307 -24.37 37.48 -31.55
N LYS A 308 -23.41 36.70 -32.09
CA LYS A 308 -22.21 37.19 -32.75
C LYS A 308 -22.52 38.13 -33.89
N SER A 309 -23.50 37.83 -34.71
CA SER A 309 -23.89 38.68 -35.84
C SER A 309 -24.41 40.06 -35.40
N VAL A 310 -25.11 40.12 -34.27
CA VAL A 310 -25.58 41.37 -33.65
C VAL A 310 -24.42 42.21 -33.10
N HIS A 311 -23.45 41.57 -32.45
CA HIS A 311 -22.26 42.26 -31.91
C HIS A 311 -21.40 42.87 -33.04
N GLN A 312 -21.23 42.18 -34.18
CA GLN A 312 -20.45 42.65 -35.31
C GLN A 312 -21.07 43.83 -36.04
N HIS A 313 -22.39 44.03 -35.97
CA HIS A 313 -23.07 45.17 -36.61
C HIS A 313 -23.09 46.43 -35.73
N ASN A 314 -22.75 46.32 -34.44
CA ASN A 314 -22.75 47.40 -33.46
C ASN A 314 -21.33 47.95 -33.15
N THR A 315 -20.30 47.39 -33.76
CA THR A 315 -18.90 47.87 -33.71
C THR A 315 -18.51 48.49 -35.03
#